data_a4a22aebe3ec232f13e10aa443f907fb
#
_entry.id   a4a22aebe3ec232f13e10aa443f907fb
#
_cell.length_a   1.000
_cell.length_b   1.000
_cell.length_c   1.000
_cell.angle_alpha   90.00
_cell.angle_beta   90.00
_cell.angle_gamma   90.00
#
_symmetry.space_group_name_H-M   'P 1'
#
loop_
_entity.id
_entity.type
_entity.pdbx_description
1 polymer ?
#
loop_
_entity_poly.entity_id
_entity_poly.type
_entity_poly.pdbx_seq_one_letter_code
_entity_poly.pdbx_strand_id
1 'polypeptide(L)'
;MKQLKHAIERARARSQQRRQHVAEAERTYAAFLEEVATPTTRMMANALKAEGYPFTVSTPSGGLRLASDRGRDDYVEFALETNGDRSVVVGRIRYTRGSRTLEDERPIKPDTSPQDLSDTDVLAFLVSALEPWLER
;
A
#
# COMPACT_ATOMS: atom_id res chain seq x y z
N MET A 1 -25.00 14.46 36.87
CA MET A 1 -25.63 13.87 35.66
C MET A 1 -25.30 14.65 34.37
N LYS A 2 -25.31 16.00 34.41
CA LYS A 2 -24.96 16.80 33.25
C LYS A 2 -23.52 16.51 32.75
N GLN A 3 -22.57 16.32 33.67
CA GLN A 3 -21.17 16.02 33.33
C GLN A 3 -21.03 14.71 32.58
N LEU A 4 -21.76 13.68 32.98
CA LEU A 4 -21.75 12.38 32.30
C LEU A 4 -22.34 12.49 30.90
N LYS A 5 -23.48 13.21 30.78
CA LYS A 5 -24.13 13.41 29.50
C LYS A 5 -23.19 14.10 28.49
N HIS A 6 -22.51 15.17 28.95
CA HIS A 6 -21.53 15.89 28.11
C HIS A 6 -20.37 15.00 27.73
N ALA A 7 -19.88 14.16 28.66
CA ALA A 7 -18.78 13.22 28.34
C ALA A 7 -19.19 12.20 27.29
N ILE A 8 -20.40 11.68 27.36
CA ILE A 8 -20.93 10.73 26.38
C ILE A 8 -21.07 11.42 25.02
N GLU A 9 -21.58 12.63 24.98
CA GLU A 9 -21.73 13.39 23.73
C GLU A 9 -20.38 13.65 23.05
N ARG A 10 -19.35 14.04 23.84
CA ARG A 10 -18.00 14.24 23.32
C ARG A 10 -17.39 12.94 22.80
N ALA A 11 -17.59 11.85 23.53
CA ALA A 11 -17.07 10.54 23.10
C ALA A 11 -17.73 10.09 21.80
N ARG A 12 -19.03 10.28 21.65
CA ARG A 12 -19.75 9.95 20.41
C ARG A 12 -19.28 10.79 19.24
N ALA A 13 -19.08 12.09 19.48
CA ALA A 13 -18.57 12.99 18.43
C ALA A 13 -17.18 12.59 17.96
N ARG A 14 -16.27 12.27 18.89
CA ARG A 14 -14.92 11.82 18.54
C ARG A 14 -14.94 10.49 17.78
N SER A 15 -15.79 9.56 18.20
CA SER A 15 -15.95 8.27 17.54
C SER A 15 -16.46 8.44 16.11
N GLN A 16 -17.42 9.33 15.92
CA GLN A 16 -17.97 9.63 14.59
C GLN A 16 -16.93 10.27 13.70
N GLN A 17 -16.14 11.21 14.21
CA GLN A 17 -15.04 11.82 13.45
C GLN A 17 -14.02 10.80 13.03
N ARG A 18 -13.62 9.88 13.90
CA ARG A 18 -12.68 8.81 13.55
C ARG A 18 -13.22 7.93 12.43
N ARG A 19 -14.49 7.55 12.48
CA ARG A 19 -15.10 6.75 11.41
C ARG A 19 -15.14 7.50 10.08
N GLN A 20 -15.41 8.80 10.11
CA GLN A 20 -15.39 9.63 8.91
C GLN A 20 -13.99 9.73 8.31
N HIS A 21 -12.97 9.90 9.15
CA HIS A 21 -11.57 9.92 8.69
C HIS A 21 -11.16 8.61 8.04
N VAL A 22 -11.53 7.48 8.65
CA VAL A 22 -11.22 6.15 8.09
C VAL A 22 -11.92 5.97 6.74
N ALA A 23 -13.20 6.31 6.67
CA ALA A 23 -13.97 6.17 5.43
C ALA A 23 -13.41 7.06 4.31
N GLU A 24 -13.01 8.28 4.64
CA GLU A 24 -12.39 9.18 3.67
C GLU A 24 -11.02 8.66 3.21
N ALA A 25 -10.20 8.17 4.14
CA ALA A 25 -8.90 7.60 3.82
C ALA A 25 -9.04 6.39 2.90
N GLU A 26 -10.03 5.54 3.13
CA GLU A 26 -10.31 4.39 2.26
C GLU A 26 -10.72 4.82 0.85
N ARG A 27 -11.53 5.88 0.74
CA ARG A 27 -11.93 6.42 -0.56
C ARG A 27 -10.74 7.01 -1.32
N THR A 28 -9.91 7.81 -0.65
CA THR A 28 -8.73 8.40 -1.29
C THR A 28 -7.71 7.34 -1.67
N TYR A 29 -7.59 6.30 -0.85
CA TYR A 29 -6.72 5.16 -1.16
C TYR A 29 -7.22 4.39 -2.39
N ALA A 30 -8.53 4.12 -2.47
CA ALA A 30 -9.11 3.45 -3.63
C ALA A 30 -8.89 4.24 -4.92
N ALA A 31 -9.06 5.55 -4.86
CA ALA A 31 -8.78 6.44 -6.00
C ALA A 31 -7.30 6.42 -6.37
N PHE A 32 -6.40 6.46 -5.39
CA PHE A 32 -4.96 6.34 -5.61
C PHE A 32 -4.61 5.02 -6.30
N LEU A 33 -5.17 3.90 -5.84
CA LEU A 33 -4.92 2.60 -6.46
C LEU A 33 -5.36 2.57 -7.91
N GLU A 34 -6.57 3.05 -8.19
CA GLU A 34 -7.13 3.03 -9.53
C GLU A 34 -6.43 3.98 -10.49
N GLU A 35 -6.16 5.20 -10.05
CA GLU A 35 -5.68 6.28 -10.92
C GLU A 35 -4.16 6.33 -11.04
N VAL A 36 -3.43 5.92 -10.02
CA VAL A 36 -1.98 6.08 -9.95
C VAL A 36 -1.26 4.74 -9.82
N ALA A 37 -1.53 4.00 -8.75
CA ALA A 37 -0.71 2.84 -8.40
C ALA A 37 -0.88 1.67 -9.37
N THR A 38 -2.11 1.33 -9.75
CA THR A 38 -2.35 0.20 -10.64
C THR A 38 -1.79 0.44 -12.04
N PRO A 39 -2.04 1.59 -12.69
CA PRO A 39 -1.42 1.86 -14.00
C PRO A 39 0.12 1.84 -13.95
N THR A 40 0.70 2.44 -12.93
CA THR A 40 2.16 2.48 -12.78
C THR A 40 2.73 1.09 -12.54
N THR A 41 2.08 0.28 -11.71
CA THR A 41 2.52 -1.08 -11.42
C THR A 41 2.40 -1.97 -12.66
N ARG A 42 1.34 -1.81 -13.46
CA ARG A 42 1.19 -2.55 -14.72
C ARG A 42 2.29 -2.19 -15.72
N MET A 43 2.63 -0.92 -15.80
CA MET A 43 3.73 -0.45 -16.64
C MET A 43 5.06 -1.08 -16.19
N MET A 44 5.29 -1.13 -14.88
CA MET A 44 6.49 -1.76 -14.31
C MET A 44 6.51 -3.25 -14.60
N ALA A 45 5.39 -3.95 -14.47
CA ALA A 45 5.30 -5.39 -14.77
C ALA A 45 5.64 -5.67 -16.23
N ASN A 46 5.17 -4.83 -17.14
CA ASN A 46 5.48 -4.97 -18.57
C ASN A 46 6.97 -4.73 -18.84
N ALA A 47 7.56 -3.74 -18.19
CA ALA A 47 9.00 -3.45 -18.34
C ALA A 47 9.83 -4.61 -17.77
N LEU A 48 9.45 -5.15 -16.62
CA LEU A 48 10.13 -6.30 -16.02
C LEU A 48 10.06 -7.53 -16.93
N LYS A 49 8.91 -7.80 -17.51
CA LYS A 49 8.72 -8.92 -18.40
C LYS A 49 9.63 -8.79 -19.63
N ALA A 50 9.74 -7.59 -20.20
CA ALA A 50 10.62 -7.33 -21.34
C ALA A 50 12.08 -7.61 -21.03
N GLU A 51 12.48 -7.44 -19.77
CA GLU A 51 13.85 -7.69 -19.30
C GLU A 51 14.05 -9.12 -18.76
N GLY A 52 13.04 -9.98 -18.88
CA GLY A 52 13.14 -11.38 -18.46
C GLY A 52 12.73 -11.65 -17.02
N TYR A 53 12.06 -10.70 -16.37
CA TYR A 53 11.55 -10.86 -15.02
C TYR A 53 10.02 -10.95 -15.07
N PRO A 54 9.43 -12.16 -15.07
CA PRO A 54 7.97 -12.29 -15.18
C PRO A 54 7.29 -12.01 -13.83
N PHE A 55 6.49 -10.96 -13.82
CA PHE A 55 5.65 -10.59 -12.68
C PHE A 55 4.22 -10.43 -13.15
N THR A 56 3.27 -10.72 -12.26
CA THR A 56 1.84 -10.60 -12.54
C THR A 56 1.22 -9.59 -11.56
N VAL A 57 0.42 -8.68 -12.10
CA VAL A 57 -0.34 -7.71 -11.29
C VAL A 57 -1.70 -8.31 -10.97
N SER A 58 -2.10 -8.25 -9.71
CA SER A 58 -3.43 -8.65 -9.25
C SER A 58 -3.97 -7.66 -8.23
N THR A 59 -5.29 -7.69 -8.04
CA THR A 59 -5.97 -6.76 -7.13
C THR A 59 -6.78 -7.54 -6.09
N PRO A 60 -6.11 -8.30 -5.20
CA PRO A 60 -6.83 -9.12 -4.22
C PRO A 60 -7.58 -8.23 -3.22
N SER A 61 -8.87 -8.51 -3.03
CA SER A 61 -9.73 -7.80 -2.06
C SER A 61 -9.66 -6.27 -2.18
N GLY A 62 -9.59 -5.76 -3.43
CA GLY A 62 -9.51 -4.31 -3.67
C GLY A 62 -8.15 -3.70 -3.39
N GLY A 63 -7.12 -4.52 -3.14
CA GLY A 63 -5.75 -4.06 -2.98
C GLY A 63 -4.98 -4.09 -4.29
N LEU A 64 -3.65 -4.16 -4.18
CA LEU A 64 -2.77 -4.22 -5.34
C LEU A 64 -1.54 -5.06 -5.00
N ARG A 65 -1.25 -6.05 -5.82
CA ARG A 65 -0.11 -6.94 -5.63
C ARG A 65 0.64 -7.14 -6.93
N LEU A 66 1.96 -7.05 -6.86
CA LEU A 66 2.89 -7.40 -7.93
C LEU A 66 3.63 -8.66 -7.50
N ALA A 67 3.29 -9.79 -8.08
CA ALA A 67 3.82 -11.10 -7.67
C ALA A 67 4.79 -11.65 -8.70
N SER A 68 5.90 -12.23 -8.23
CA SER A 68 6.84 -12.93 -9.09
C SER A 68 6.25 -14.26 -9.55
N ASP A 69 6.32 -14.54 -10.85
CA ASP A 69 5.85 -15.81 -11.40
C ASP A 69 6.83 -16.96 -11.16
N ARG A 70 8.06 -16.66 -10.75
CA ARG A 70 9.12 -17.63 -10.49
C ARG A 70 9.28 -18.00 -9.03
N GLY A 71 8.85 -17.13 -8.14
CA GLY A 71 8.98 -17.32 -6.69
C GLY A 71 7.63 -17.62 -6.08
N ARG A 72 7.57 -18.73 -5.30
CA ARG A 72 6.35 -19.03 -4.55
C ARG A 72 6.19 -17.96 -3.46
N ASP A 73 5.07 -17.26 -3.48
CA ASP A 73 4.75 -16.22 -2.49
C ASP A 73 5.73 -15.05 -2.42
N ASP A 74 6.45 -14.79 -3.51
CA ASP A 74 7.28 -13.59 -3.63
C ASP A 74 6.45 -12.47 -4.24
N TYR A 75 6.34 -11.36 -3.52
CA TYR A 75 5.48 -10.26 -4.00
C TYR A 75 5.83 -8.91 -3.37
N VAL A 76 5.34 -7.86 -4.01
CA VAL A 76 5.23 -6.52 -3.45
C VAL A 76 3.75 -6.18 -3.40
N GLU A 77 3.24 -5.81 -2.24
CA GLU A 77 1.82 -5.55 -2.03
C GLU A 77 1.63 -4.19 -1.38
N PHE A 78 0.61 -3.47 -1.84
CA PHE A 78 0.24 -2.17 -1.28
C PHE A 78 -0.85 -2.37 -0.23
N ALA A 79 -0.79 -1.61 0.83
CA ALA A 79 -1.81 -1.60 1.87
C ALA A 79 -1.97 -0.19 2.44
N LEU A 80 -3.16 0.09 2.96
CA LEU A 80 -3.41 1.32 3.68
C LEU A 80 -3.26 1.05 5.17
N GLU A 81 -2.43 1.84 5.82
CA GLU A 81 -2.23 1.76 7.27
C GLU A 81 -2.77 3.03 7.89
N THR A 82 -3.78 2.87 8.76
CA THR A 82 -4.41 3.99 9.46
C THR A 82 -4.03 3.92 10.92
N ASN A 83 -3.46 5.01 11.42
CA ASN A 83 -3.03 5.14 12.80
C ASN A 83 -3.53 6.49 13.35
N GLY A 84 -4.60 6.42 14.14
CA GLY A 84 -5.28 7.63 14.62
C GLY A 84 -5.95 8.38 13.47
N ASP A 85 -5.56 9.63 13.27
CA ASP A 85 -6.06 10.49 12.20
C ASP A 85 -5.14 10.50 10.96
N ARG A 86 -4.08 9.69 10.98
CA ARG A 86 -3.13 9.59 9.87
C ARG A 86 -3.36 8.31 9.09
N SER A 87 -3.23 8.41 7.78
CA SER A 87 -3.30 7.27 6.87
C SER A 87 -2.13 7.32 5.91
N VAL A 88 -1.41 6.21 5.81
CA VAL A 88 -0.20 6.10 4.99
C VAL A 88 -0.31 4.85 4.15
N VAL A 89 0.11 4.95 2.89
CA VAL A 89 0.23 3.77 2.02
C VAL A 89 1.57 3.10 2.29
N VAL A 90 1.53 1.82 2.63
CA VAL A 90 2.74 1.03 2.85
C VAL A 90 2.89 -0.01 1.77
N GLY A 91 4.13 -0.36 1.49
CA GLY A 91 4.47 -1.48 0.63
C GLY A 91 5.01 -2.61 1.47
N ARG A 92 4.44 -3.80 1.30
CA ARG A 92 4.89 -5.04 1.93
C ARG A 92 5.64 -5.85 0.90
N ILE A 93 6.86 -6.22 1.23
CA ILE A 93 7.75 -6.93 0.31
C ILE A 93 8.04 -8.29 0.92
N ARG A 94 7.80 -9.34 0.15
CA ARG A 94 8.10 -10.70 0.57
C ARG A 94 8.89 -11.38 -0.52
N TYR A 95 10.06 -11.91 -0.16
CA TYR A 95 10.87 -12.66 -1.11
C TYR A 95 11.58 -13.80 -0.43
N THR A 96 11.85 -14.86 -1.21
CA THR A 96 12.52 -16.05 -0.76
C THR A 96 13.95 -16.06 -1.27
N ARG A 97 14.90 -16.30 -0.35
CA ARG A 97 16.31 -16.46 -0.68
C ARG A 97 16.78 -17.78 -0.08
N GLY A 98 16.98 -18.77 -0.95
CA GLY A 98 17.26 -20.13 -0.50
C GLY A 98 16.05 -20.73 0.23
N SER A 99 16.24 -21.19 1.46
CA SER A 99 15.16 -21.73 2.29
C SER A 99 14.52 -20.67 3.20
N ARG A 100 14.96 -19.40 3.11
CA ARG A 100 14.51 -18.33 4.00
C ARG A 100 13.54 -17.40 3.26
N THR A 101 12.47 -17.05 3.97
CA THR A 101 11.54 -16.02 3.53
C THR A 101 11.84 -14.74 4.28
N LEU A 102 12.06 -13.66 3.55
CA LEU A 102 12.35 -12.35 4.11
C LEU A 102 11.16 -11.43 3.85
N GLU A 103 10.79 -10.66 4.86
CA GLU A 103 9.67 -9.73 4.80
C GLU A 103 10.14 -8.34 5.21
N ASP A 104 9.65 -7.32 4.51
CA ASP A 104 9.90 -5.92 4.81
C ASP A 104 8.62 -5.13 4.60
N GLU A 105 8.46 -4.08 5.36
CA GLU A 105 7.33 -3.17 5.22
C GLU A 105 7.82 -1.74 5.40
N ARG A 106 7.48 -0.89 4.44
CA ARG A 106 7.86 0.52 4.52
C ARG A 106 6.87 1.39 3.76
N PRO A 107 6.72 2.65 4.14
CA PRO A 107 5.81 3.55 3.44
C PRO A 107 6.31 3.79 2.00
N ILE A 108 5.38 4.01 1.08
CA ILE A 108 5.72 4.42 -0.28
C ILE A 108 6.48 5.75 -0.25
N LYS A 109 5.99 6.66 0.59
CA LYS A 109 6.66 7.93 0.89
C LYS A 109 6.32 8.30 2.32
N PRO A 110 7.31 8.61 3.18
CA PRO A 110 7.04 8.92 4.59
C PRO A 110 6.07 10.07 4.76
N ASP A 111 5.18 9.94 5.75
CA ASP A 111 4.24 10.98 6.18
C ASP A 111 3.39 11.59 5.05
N THR A 112 3.04 10.79 4.04
CA THR A 112 2.32 11.26 2.86
C THR A 112 0.98 10.55 2.76
N SER A 113 -0.10 11.35 2.66
CA SER A 113 -1.45 10.82 2.47
C SER A 113 -1.62 10.23 1.08
N PRO A 114 -2.56 9.27 0.87
CA PRO A 114 -2.77 8.68 -0.46
C PRO A 114 -2.99 9.68 -1.59
N GLN A 115 -3.75 10.75 -1.33
CA GLN A 115 -4.03 11.76 -2.36
C GLN A 115 -2.81 12.57 -2.79
N ASP A 116 -1.74 12.56 -1.99
CA ASP A 116 -0.52 13.32 -2.27
C ASP A 116 0.59 12.46 -2.89
N LEU A 117 0.31 11.18 -3.13
CA LEU A 117 1.25 10.29 -3.79
C LEU A 117 1.11 10.40 -5.31
N SER A 118 2.25 10.52 -5.99
CA SER A 118 2.32 10.60 -7.44
C SER A 118 2.80 9.28 -8.05
N ASP A 119 2.68 9.16 -9.37
CA ASP A 119 3.24 8.05 -10.13
C ASP A 119 4.75 7.95 -9.94
N THR A 120 5.45 9.08 -9.86
CA THR A 120 6.89 9.13 -9.60
C THR A 120 7.23 8.50 -8.25
N ASP A 121 6.41 8.77 -7.22
CA ASP A 121 6.60 8.19 -5.88
C ASP A 121 6.44 6.66 -5.92
N VAL A 122 5.42 6.17 -6.61
CA VAL A 122 5.15 4.75 -6.76
C VAL A 122 6.29 4.08 -7.53
N LEU A 123 6.73 4.69 -8.62
CA LEU A 123 7.82 4.16 -9.44
C LEU A 123 9.12 4.05 -8.65
N ALA A 124 9.49 5.10 -7.93
CA ALA A 124 10.70 5.10 -7.09
C ALA A 124 10.63 4.01 -6.02
N PHE A 125 9.47 3.85 -5.39
CA PHE A 125 9.28 2.79 -4.40
C PHE A 125 9.45 1.41 -5.04
N LEU A 126 8.79 1.15 -6.18
CA LEU A 126 8.86 -0.14 -6.85
C LEU A 126 10.27 -0.50 -7.28
N VAL A 127 11.02 0.44 -7.84
CA VAL A 127 12.42 0.21 -8.23
C VAL A 127 13.25 -0.23 -7.03
N SER A 128 13.09 0.46 -5.91
CA SER A 128 13.78 0.10 -4.66
C SER A 128 13.31 -1.25 -4.12
N ALA A 129 12.01 -1.49 -4.10
CA ALA A 129 11.42 -2.72 -3.57
C ALA A 129 11.81 -3.96 -4.37
N LEU A 130 12.04 -3.81 -5.66
CA LEU A 130 12.37 -4.93 -6.58
C LEU A 130 13.84 -5.31 -6.59
N GLU A 131 14.71 -4.54 -5.93
CA GLU A 131 16.15 -4.83 -5.90
C GLU A 131 16.49 -6.30 -5.56
N PRO A 132 15.84 -6.95 -4.57
CA PRO A 132 16.16 -8.34 -4.26
C PRO A 132 16.02 -9.31 -5.44
N TRP A 133 15.07 -9.05 -6.34
CA TRP A 133 14.88 -9.89 -7.53
C TRP A 133 15.84 -9.54 -8.63
N LEU A 134 16.24 -8.28 -8.74
CA LEU A 134 17.13 -7.80 -9.80
C LEU A 134 18.60 -8.14 -9.54
N GLU A 135 18.96 -8.34 -8.27
CA GLU A 135 20.35 -8.66 -7.86
C GLU A 135 20.68 -10.16 -7.94
N ARG A 136 19.73 -10.98 -8.27
CA ARG A 136 19.93 -12.43 -8.38
C ARG A 136 20.73 -12.85 -9.60
#